data_fc4152742af3d9eb2eba8622ddf48e33
#
_entry.id   fc4152742af3d9eb2eba8622ddf48e33
#
_cell.length_a   1.000
_cell.length_b   1.000
_cell.length_c   1.000
_cell.angle_alpha   90.00
_cell.angle_beta   90.00
_cell.angle_gamma   90.00
#
_symmetry.space_group_name_H-M   'P 1'
#
loop_
_entity.id
_entity.type
_entity.pdbx_description
1 polymer ?
#
loop_
_entity_poly.entity_id
_entity_poly.type
_entity_poly.pdbx_seq_one_letter_code
_entity_poly.pdbx_strand_id
1 'polypeptide(L)'
;GLNGGSHKLGSLTLPMSSGNTDRQIQFMTDLGSTILCCTPSYAAYLAETIEERGVKDQIKLKAGIFGAEAWTEEMRHDIEQSLGIKAYDIYGLTEISGPGVAFECEAQSGMHINEDHFIAEIINPETGEVLPDGEKGELVFSSITKEAFPLLRYRTRDICILSREKCSCGRTHVKMTKPMGRSDDMLIVKGVNVFPSQIETVLINQGFPANYQIIVTRAKNSDNIEVQVEMTPVMAADASFNRDLARKKLVS
;
A
#
# COMPACT_ATOMS: atom_id res chain seq x y z
N GLY A 1 -12.77 11.27 6.54
CA GLY A 1 -12.58 11.02 5.09
C GLY A 1 -13.69 10.15 4.53
N LEU A 2 -13.52 8.85 4.35
CA LEU A 2 -14.44 7.95 3.62
C LEU A 2 -15.89 8.00 4.11
N ASN A 3 -16.11 7.93 5.44
CA ASN A 3 -17.45 7.99 6.01
C ASN A 3 -18.18 9.30 5.66
N GLY A 4 -17.55 10.46 5.83
CA GLY A 4 -18.15 11.75 5.48
C GLY A 4 -18.39 11.90 3.98
N GLY A 5 -17.50 11.36 3.13
CA GLY A 5 -17.68 11.32 1.68
C GLY A 5 -18.88 10.47 1.26
N SER A 6 -19.00 9.28 1.85
CA SER A 6 -20.12 8.37 1.62
C SER A 6 -21.47 9.03 1.99
N HIS A 7 -21.55 9.71 3.13
CA HIS A 7 -22.76 10.45 3.51
C HIS A 7 -23.10 11.56 2.52
N LYS A 8 -22.12 12.31 2.01
CA LYS A 8 -22.35 13.34 0.99
C LYS A 8 -22.85 12.77 -0.34
N LEU A 9 -22.46 11.53 -0.67
CA LEU A 9 -22.97 10.80 -1.83
C LEU A 9 -24.37 10.23 -1.61
N GLY A 10 -24.92 10.29 -0.39
CA GLY A 10 -26.19 9.67 -0.03
C GLY A 10 -26.13 8.15 0.11
N SER A 11 -24.95 7.60 0.33
CA SER A 11 -24.75 6.16 0.50
C SER A 11 -24.99 5.72 1.94
N LEU A 12 -25.47 4.50 2.14
CA LEU A 12 -25.48 3.86 3.45
C LEU A 12 -24.06 3.46 3.82
N THR A 13 -23.59 3.97 4.94
CA THR A 13 -22.25 3.65 5.47
C THR A 13 -22.37 2.79 6.71
N LEU A 14 -21.59 1.72 6.74
CA LEU A 14 -21.47 0.81 7.87
C LEU A 14 -20.06 0.97 8.50
N PRO A 15 -19.88 1.80 9.53
CA PRO A 15 -18.59 2.04 10.17
C PRO A 15 -18.24 0.90 11.13
N MET A 16 -17.83 -0.24 10.58
CA MET A 16 -17.62 -1.47 11.33
C MET A 16 -16.36 -1.45 12.21
N SER A 17 -15.39 -0.61 11.89
CA SER A 17 -14.07 -0.61 12.55
C SER A 17 -13.32 -1.94 12.38
N SER A 18 -12.24 -2.14 13.12
CA SER A 18 -11.44 -3.37 13.09
C SER A 18 -12.06 -4.50 13.92
N GLY A 19 -11.72 -5.73 13.60
CA GLY A 19 -12.16 -6.94 14.32
C GLY A 19 -13.53 -7.45 13.90
N ASN A 20 -13.95 -8.55 14.48
CA ASN A 20 -15.23 -9.22 14.25
C ASN A 20 -15.58 -9.47 12.76
N THR A 21 -14.73 -10.23 12.10
CA THR A 21 -14.87 -10.61 10.68
C THR A 21 -16.22 -11.27 10.38
N ASP A 22 -16.73 -12.09 11.30
CA ASP A 22 -18.04 -12.75 11.17
C ASP A 22 -19.16 -11.73 10.97
N ARG A 23 -19.18 -10.71 11.79
CA ARG A 23 -20.16 -9.65 11.72
C ARG A 23 -20.02 -8.82 10.45
N GLN A 24 -18.80 -8.60 9.98
CA GLN A 24 -18.57 -7.89 8.72
C GLN A 24 -19.13 -8.67 7.53
N ILE A 25 -18.88 -9.97 7.45
CA ILE A 25 -19.43 -10.84 6.40
C ILE A 25 -20.95 -10.89 6.50
N GLN A 26 -21.51 -11.02 7.70
CA GLN A 26 -22.95 -10.97 7.91
C GLN A 26 -23.58 -9.70 7.36
N PHE A 27 -23.02 -8.53 7.68
CA PHE A 27 -23.55 -7.27 7.13
C PHE A 27 -23.38 -7.14 5.62
N MET A 28 -22.30 -7.66 5.05
CA MET A 28 -22.14 -7.68 3.59
C MET A 28 -23.24 -8.50 2.91
N THR A 29 -23.62 -9.64 3.51
CA THR A 29 -24.68 -10.51 2.98
C THR A 29 -26.07 -9.91 3.20
N ASP A 30 -26.38 -9.50 4.43
CA ASP A 30 -27.72 -9.03 4.82
C ASP A 30 -28.09 -7.71 4.14
N LEU A 31 -27.13 -6.78 4.01
CA LEU A 31 -27.36 -5.44 3.46
C LEU A 31 -26.90 -5.29 2.00
N GLY A 32 -26.24 -6.31 1.45
CA GLY A 32 -25.78 -6.30 0.07
C GLY A 32 -24.78 -5.18 -0.22
N SER A 33 -23.78 -5.03 0.65
CA SER A 33 -22.73 -4.01 0.51
C SER A 33 -22.05 -4.09 -0.86
N THR A 34 -21.86 -2.94 -1.50
CA THR A 34 -21.29 -2.84 -2.86
C THR A 34 -19.86 -2.34 -2.89
N ILE A 35 -19.40 -1.68 -1.82
CA ILE A 35 -18.04 -1.13 -1.71
C ILE A 35 -17.45 -1.57 -0.37
N LEU A 36 -16.21 -2.08 -0.42
CA LEU A 36 -15.40 -2.42 0.75
C LEU A 36 -14.27 -1.39 0.90
N CYS A 37 -14.10 -0.84 2.11
CA CYS A 37 -13.01 0.07 2.43
C CYS A 37 -12.23 -0.50 3.63
N CYS A 38 -10.99 -0.92 3.41
CA CYS A 38 -10.12 -1.48 4.47
C CYS A 38 -8.65 -1.44 4.06
N THR A 39 -7.78 -2.08 4.83
CA THR A 39 -6.41 -2.34 4.40
C THR A 39 -6.36 -3.50 3.39
N PRO A 40 -5.38 -3.54 2.47
CA PRO A 40 -5.24 -4.63 1.51
C PRO A 40 -5.09 -6.00 2.17
N SER A 41 -4.29 -6.11 3.23
CA SER A 41 -4.11 -7.35 3.99
C SER A 41 -5.43 -7.88 4.57
N TYR A 42 -6.28 -6.97 5.08
CA TYR A 42 -7.59 -7.36 5.58
C TYR A 42 -8.55 -7.78 4.46
N ALA A 43 -8.47 -7.15 3.28
CA ALA A 43 -9.25 -7.55 2.12
C ALA A 43 -8.89 -8.97 1.65
N ALA A 44 -7.60 -9.31 1.62
CA ALA A 44 -7.13 -10.66 1.31
C ALA A 44 -7.66 -11.69 2.34
N TYR A 45 -7.54 -11.40 3.63
CA TYR A 45 -8.08 -12.25 4.69
C TYR A 45 -9.61 -12.42 4.61
N LEU A 46 -10.35 -11.35 4.29
CA LEU A 46 -11.79 -11.44 4.07
C LEU A 46 -12.13 -12.33 2.86
N ALA A 47 -11.36 -12.24 1.77
CA ALA A 47 -11.55 -13.05 0.59
C ALA A 47 -11.43 -14.55 0.92
N GLU A 48 -10.37 -14.94 1.62
CA GLU A 48 -10.15 -16.31 2.10
C GLU A 48 -11.32 -16.77 2.99
N THR A 49 -11.70 -15.96 3.97
CA THR A 49 -12.80 -16.31 4.91
C THR A 49 -14.15 -16.46 4.21
N ILE A 50 -14.45 -15.61 3.20
CA ILE A 50 -15.67 -15.68 2.40
C ILE A 50 -15.71 -16.99 1.59
N GLU A 51 -14.58 -17.37 1.01
CA GLU A 51 -14.44 -18.62 0.25
C GLU A 51 -14.58 -19.84 1.15
N GLU A 52 -13.88 -19.89 2.28
CA GLU A 52 -13.97 -20.99 3.28
C GLU A 52 -15.41 -21.21 3.77
N ARG A 53 -16.20 -20.15 3.91
CA ARG A 53 -17.60 -20.22 4.33
C ARG A 53 -18.57 -20.57 3.22
N GLY A 54 -18.13 -20.55 1.97
CA GLY A 54 -18.99 -20.78 0.81
C GLY A 54 -20.11 -19.76 0.63
N VAL A 55 -19.88 -18.49 1.05
CA VAL A 55 -20.89 -17.41 0.96
C VAL A 55 -20.63 -16.42 -0.16
N LYS A 56 -19.66 -16.69 -1.04
CA LYS A 56 -19.26 -15.81 -2.14
C LYS A 56 -20.44 -15.36 -3.00
N ASP A 57 -21.36 -16.24 -3.32
CA ASP A 57 -22.53 -15.96 -4.15
C ASP A 57 -23.54 -15.00 -3.48
N GLN A 58 -23.44 -14.81 -2.17
CA GLN A 58 -24.26 -13.88 -1.40
C GLN A 58 -23.65 -12.50 -1.31
N ILE A 59 -22.35 -12.35 -1.65
CA ILE A 59 -21.61 -11.09 -1.60
C ILE A 59 -21.89 -10.29 -2.87
N LYS A 60 -22.20 -9.00 -2.71
CA LYS A 60 -22.56 -8.08 -3.80
C LYS A 60 -21.54 -6.98 -4.01
N LEU A 61 -20.33 -7.16 -3.52
CA LEU A 61 -19.24 -6.22 -3.71
C LEU A 61 -18.95 -5.99 -5.20
N LYS A 62 -18.67 -4.74 -5.56
CA LYS A 62 -18.31 -4.32 -6.92
C LYS A 62 -16.94 -3.66 -6.96
N ALA A 63 -16.57 -2.99 -5.87
CA ALA A 63 -15.30 -2.28 -5.76
C ALA A 63 -14.74 -2.35 -4.34
N GLY A 64 -13.42 -2.29 -4.27
CA GLY A 64 -12.67 -2.09 -3.03
C GLY A 64 -11.87 -0.79 -3.09
N ILE A 65 -11.76 -0.09 -1.96
CA ILE A 65 -10.89 1.07 -1.78
C ILE A 65 -9.93 0.68 -0.66
N PHE A 66 -8.67 0.46 -1.02
CA PHE A 66 -7.67 -0.10 -0.13
C PHE A 66 -6.49 0.86 0.05
N GLY A 67 -5.92 0.88 1.25
CA GLY A 67 -4.77 1.74 1.54
C GLY A 67 -4.30 1.58 2.97
N ALA A 68 -3.49 2.52 3.43
CA ALA A 68 -2.78 2.52 4.71
C ALA A 68 -1.64 1.49 4.85
N GLU A 69 -1.49 0.60 3.88
CA GLU A 69 -0.40 -0.37 3.76
C GLU A 69 0.14 -0.37 2.33
N ALA A 70 1.41 -0.66 2.16
CA ALA A 70 1.96 -0.97 0.85
C ALA A 70 1.44 -2.34 0.38
N TRP A 71 1.09 -2.45 -0.90
CA TRP A 71 0.63 -3.70 -1.49
C TRP A 71 1.03 -3.80 -2.97
N THR A 72 1.22 -5.04 -3.42
CA THR A 72 1.72 -5.34 -4.76
C THR A 72 0.58 -5.45 -5.78
N GLU A 73 0.91 -5.39 -7.07
CA GLU A 73 -0.06 -5.66 -8.13
C GLU A 73 -0.52 -7.13 -8.15
N GLU A 74 0.33 -8.04 -7.70
CA GLU A 74 -0.05 -9.44 -7.51
C GLU A 74 -1.15 -9.58 -6.45
N MET A 75 -0.96 -8.99 -5.28
CA MET A 75 -1.98 -8.95 -4.23
C MET A 75 -3.28 -8.29 -4.70
N ARG A 76 -3.18 -7.22 -5.52
CA ARG A 76 -4.34 -6.60 -6.16
C ARG A 76 -5.10 -7.61 -7.01
N HIS A 77 -4.37 -8.30 -7.88
CA HIS A 77 -4.97 -9.29 -8.77
C HIS A 77 -5.68 -10.40 -8.01
N ASP A 78 -5.04 -10.92 -6.95
CA ASP A 78 -5.60 -11.98 -6.12
C ASP A 78 -6.88 -11.53 -5.41
N ILE A 79 -6.90 -10.31 -4.84
CA ILE A 79 -8.09 -9.73 -4.21
C ILE A 79 -9.20 -9.52 -5.26
N GLU A 80 -8.87 -8.96 -6.43
CA GLU A 80 -9.85 -8.73 -7.50
C GLU A 80 -10.48 -10.05 -7.97
N GLN A 81 -9.67 -11.08 -8.14
CA GLN A 81 -10.14 -12.39 -8.59
C GLN A 81 -10.98 -13.10 -7.52
N SER A 82 -10.50 -13.11 -6.27
CA SER A 82 -11.17 -13.81 -5.18
C SER A 82 -12.50 -13.19 -4.82
N LEU A 83 -12.59 -11.85 -4.77
CA LEU A 83 -13.82 -11.14 -4.42
C LEU A 83 -14.69 -10.77 -5.64
N GLY A 84 -14.17 -10.89 -6.86
CA GLY A 84 -14.90 -10.49 -8.08
C GLY A 84 -15.11 -8.97 -8.18
N ILE A 85 -14.18 -8.15 -7.73
CA ILE A 85 -14.28 -6.69 -7.62
C ILE A 85 -13.20 -5.98 -8.43
N LYS A 86 -13.30 -4.64 -8.52
CA LYS A 86 -12.16 -3.77 -8.87
C LYS A 86 -11.58 -3.17 -7.60
N ALA A 87 -10.24 -3.23 -7.47
CA ALA A 87 -9.51 -2.79 -6.29
C ALA A 87 -8.74 -1.49 -6.60
N TYR A 88 -9.08 -0.41 -5.89
CA TYR A 88 -8.48 0.90 -6.07
C TYR A 88 -7.63 1.28 -4.87
N ASP A 89 -6.47 1.85 -5.16
CA ASP A 89 -5.56 2.36 -4.14
C ASP A 89 -5.97 3.77 -3.67
N ILE A 90 -5.74 4.02 -2.40
CA ILE A 90 -5.94 5.32 -1.78
C ILE A 90 -4.72 5.65 -0.91
N TYR A 91 -4.21 6.87 -1.06
CA TYR A 91 -3.13 7.39 -0.24
C TYR A 91 -3.62 8.49 0.70
N GLY A 92 -3.05 8.51 1.88
CA GLY A 92 -3.25 9.58 2.86
C GLY A 92 -2.52 9.30 4.15
N LEU A 93 -2.38 10.37 4.94
CA LEU A 93 -1.77 10.32 6.26
C LEU A 93 -2.54 11.27 7.19
N THR A 94 -2.62 10.90 8.46
CA THR A 94 -3.38 11.62 9.48
C THR A 94 -2.91 13.06 9.63
N GLU A 95 -1.61 13.29 9.50
CA GLU A 95 -0.94 14.59 9.64
C GLU A 95 -1.44 15.59 8.60
N ILE A 96 -1.69 15.16 7.37
CA ILE A 96 -2.14 16.04 6.28
C ILE A 96 -3.64 16.26 6.35
N SER A 97 -4.47 15.23 6.30
CA SER A 97 -5.94 15.30 6.47
C SER A 97 -6.59 13.91 6.55
N GLY A 98 -5.83 12.87 6.88
CA GLY A 98 -6.30 11.50 6.92
C GLY A 98 -6.40 10.87 5.53
N PRO A 99 -7.21 9.82 5.35
CA PRO A 99 -7.33 9.12 4.09
C PRO A 99 -7.97 10.01 3.01
N GLY A 100 -7.48 9.89 1.77
CA GLY A 100 -8.06 10.60 0.64
C GLY A 100 -7.28 11.82 0.19
N VAL A 101 -5.98 11.85 0.41
CA VAL A 101 -5.07 12.84 -0.20
C VAL A 101 -4.94 12.57 -1.69
N ALA A 102 -4.84 11.29 -2.06
CA ALA A 102 -4.82 10.85 -3.46
C ALA A 102 -5.62 9.56 -3.66
N PHE A 103 -6.16 9.36 -4.86
CA PHE A 103 -7.00 8.20 -5.23
C PHE A 103 -6.67 7.68 -6.62
N GLU A 104 -6.71 6.39 -6.80
CA GLU A 104 -6.75 5.79 -8.12
C GLU A 104 -8.09 6.05 -8.83
N CYS A 105 -8.05 6.03 -10.14
CA CYS A 105 -9.21 5.96 -11.03
C CYS A 105 -9.27 4.60 -11.72
N GLU A 106 -10.25 4.41 -12.62
CA GLU A 106 -10.42 3.19 -13.40
C GLU A 106 -9.21 2.79 -14.25
N ALA A 107 -8.30 3.72 -14.53
CA ALA A 107 -7.07 3.43 -15.26
C ALA A 107 -6.03 2.68 -14.42
N GLN A 108 -6.14 2.69 -13.08
CA GLN A 108 -5.22 2.04 -12.13
C GLN A 108 -3.73 2.32 -12.43
N SER A 109 -3.43 3.55 -12.89
CA SER A 109 -2.10 3.99 -13.36
C SER A 109 -1.52 5.11 -12.52
N GLY A 110 -1.64 4.99 -11.22
CA GLY A 110 -1.27 5.99 -10.22
C GLY A 110 -2.47 6.73 -9.64
N MET A 111 -2.24 7.40 -8.53
CA MET A 111 -3.26 8.07 -7.73
C MET A 111 -3.31 9.57 -8.05
N HIS A 112 -4.50 10.08 -8.35
CA HIS A 112 -4.75 11.50 -8.55
C HIS A 112 -4.77 12.23 -7.21
N ILE A 113 -3.93 13.25 -7.07
CA ILE A 113 -3.87 14.10 -5.88
C ILE A 113 -5.03 15.10 -5.92
N ASN A 114 -5.67 15.32 -4.78
CA ASN A 114 -6.71 16.34 -4.62
C ASN A 114 -6.06 17.74 -4.53
N GLU A 115 -5.75 18.34 -5.69
CA GLU A 115 -5.05 19.61 -5.82
C GLU A 115 -5.86 20.83 -5.36
N ASP A 116 -7.15 20.67 -5.12
CA ASP A 116 -8.01 21.65 -4.45
C ASP A 116 -7.71 21.76 -2.93
N HIS A 117 -7.02 20.77 -2.37
CA HIS A 117 -6.65 20.73 -0.96
C HIS A 117 -5.14 20.69 -0.71
N PHE A 118 -4.35 20.20 -1.68
CA PHE A 118 -2.93 19.90 -1.48
C PHE A 118 -2.08 20.32 -2.67
N ILE A 119 -0.92 20.89 -2.35
CA ILE A 119 0.18 21.07 -3.32
C ILE A 119 1.20 19.98 -3.05
N ALA A 120 1.55 19.21 -4.09
CA ALA A 120 2.55 18.15 -4.01
C ALA A 120 3.85 18.55 -4.70
N GLU A 121 4.97 18.21 -4.07
CA GLU A 121 6.32 18.36 -4.58
C GLU A 121 7.07 17.04 -4.40
N ILE A 122 8.04 16.77 -5.26
CA ILE A 122 9.07 15.74 -5.03
C ILE A 122 10.38 16.45 -4.73
N ILE A 123 11.07 16.01 -3.70
CA ILE A 123 12.37 16.58 -3.33
C ILE A 123 13.45 15.51 -3.24
N ASN A 124 14.69 15.92 -3.42
CA ASN A 124 15.83 15.13 -3.01
C ASN A 124 15.83 15.01 -1.48
N PRO A 125 15.81 13.80 -0.90
CA PRO A 125 15.69 13.62 0.56
C PRO A 125 16.90 14.16 1.34
N GLU A 126 18.08 14.28 0.71
CA GLU A 126 19.31 14.74 1.35
C GLU A 126 19.46 16.27 1.26
N THR A 127 19.24 16.85 0.06
CA THR A 127 19.45 18.29 -0.16
C THR A 127 18.21 19.13 0.09
N GLY A 128 17.00 18.52 -0.02
CA GLY A 128 15.71 19.23 0.08
C GLY A 128 15.35 20.02 -1.19
N GLU A 129 16.16 19.92 -2.26
CA GLU A 129 15.88 20.54 -3.55
C GLU A 129 14.70 19.88 -4.25
N VAL A 130 13.86 20.69 -4.89
CA VAL A 130 12.72 20.20 -5.67
C VAL A 130 13.23 19.54 -6.94
N LEU A 131 12.74 18.34 -7.20
CA LEU A 131 13.04 17.57 -8.39
C LEU A 131 11.93 17.77 -9.45
N PRO A 132 12.27 17.68 -10.75
CA PRO A 132 11.28 17.73 -11.81
C PRO A 132 10.34 16.54 -11.81
N ASP A 133 9.16 16.71 -12.44
CA ASP A 133 8.20 15.62 -12.65
C ASP A 133 8.87 14.45 -13.39
N GLY A 134 8.51 13.24 -13.01
CA GLY A 134 9.09 11.99 -13.54
C GLY A 134 10.31 11.50 -12.78
N GLU A 135 10.92 12.33 -11.92
CA GLU A 135 12.02 11.88 -11.08
C GLU A 135 11.52 11.27 -9.76
N LYS A 136 12.30 10.32 -9.25
CA LYS A 136 12.05 9.65 -7.98
C LYS A 136 12.62 10.47 -6.83
N GLY A 137 11.81 10.74 -5.83
CA GLY A 137 12.24 11.46 -4.64
C GLY A 137 11.24 11.38 -3.50
N GLU A 138 11.49 12.12 -2.43
CA GLU A 138 10.61 12.18 -1.27
C GLU A 138 9.41 13.08 -1.54
N LEU A 139 8.23 12.55 -1.28
CA LEU A 139 6.97 13.26 -1.44
C LEU A 139 6.77 14.28 -0.32
N VAL A 140 6.41 15.49 -0.72
CA VAL A 140 6.15 16.62 0.18
C VAL A 140 4.78 17.19 -0.12
N PHE A 141 4.01 17.50 0.93
CA PHE A 141 2.72 18.15 0.80
C PHE A 141 2.65 19.49 1.52
N SER A 142 1.99 20.47 0.88
CA SER A 142 1.46 21.65 1.56
C SER A 142 -0.06 21.60 1.54
N SER A 143 -0.69 21.71 2.72
CA SER A 143 -2.14 21.81 2.83
C SER A 143 -2.60 23.26 2.60
N ILE A 144 -3.59 23.48 1.71
CA ILE A 144 -4.07 24.81 1.36
C ILE A 144 -5.45 25.15 1.94
N THR A 145 -6.19 24.15 2.41
CA THR A 145 -7.55 24.35 2.97
C THR A 145 -7.67 23.95 4.43
N LYS A 146 -6.59 23.48 5.06
CA LYS A 146 -6.59 23.05 6.46
C LYS A 146 -6.37 24.24 7.38
N GLU A 147 -7.41 24.69 8.08
CA GLU A 147 -7.34 25.85 8.98
C GLU A 147 -6.62 25.54 10.29
N ALA A 148 -6.96 24.42 10.92
CA ALA A 148 -6.32 23.98 12.15
C ALA A 148 -5.07 23.17 11.84
N PHE A 149 -3.93 23.60 12.35
CA PHE A 149 -2.64 22.95 12.14
C PHE A 149 -2.29 22.79 10.65
N PRO A 150 -2.24 23.88 9.85
CA PRO A 150 -1.83 23.82 8.46
C PRO A 150 -0.38 23.35 8.36
N LEU A 151 -0.11 22.45 7.45
CA LEU A 151 1.24 21.97 7.17
C LEU A 151 1.74 22.56 5.86
N LEU A 152 2.90 23.21 5.90
CA LEU A 152 3.60 23.76 4.75
C LEU A 152 4.86 22.91 4.51
N ARG A 153 4.99 22.40 3.28
CA ARG A 153 6.10 21.55 2.84
C ARG A 153 6.40 20.41 3.84
N TYR A 154 5.35 19.71 4.24
CA TYR A 154 5.47 18.56 5.13
C TYR A 154 6.12 17.40 4.40
N ARG A 155 7.25 16.93 4.91
CA ARG A 155 8.01 15.79 4.39
C ARG A 155 7.36 14.50 4.85
N THR A 156 6.76 13.75 3.92
CA THR A 156 6.05 12.49 4.26
C THR A 156 7.00 11.35 4.55
N ARG A 157 8.24 11.44 4.09
CA ARG A 157 9.24 10.38 4.03
C ARG A 157 8.94 9.30 3.00
N ASP A 158 7.79 9.30 2.37
CA ASP A 158 7.45 8.36 1.32
C ASP A 158 8.16 8.72 0.01
N ILE A 159 8.73 7.72 -0.64
CA ILE A 159 9.41 7.87 -1.93
C ILE A 159 8.43 7.61 -3.05
N CYS A 160 8.22 8.60 -3.90
CA CYS A 160 7.26 8.59 -5.01
C CYS A 160 7.83 9.23 -6.29
N ILE A 161 7.05 9.16 -7.35
CA ILE A 161 7.23 9.92 -8.59
C ILE A 161 5.95 10.68 -8.85
N LEU A 162 6.04 11.95 -9.25
CA LEU A 162 4.90 12.72 -9.72
C LEU A 162 4.86 12.78 -11.25
N SER A 163 3.66 12.84 -11.82
CA SER A 163 3.41 13.04 -13.24
C SER A 163 2.24 14.00 -13.44
N ARG A 164 2.40 14.97 -14.36
CA ARG A 164 1.35 15.90 -14.79
C ARG A 164 0.74 15.52 -16.14
N GLU A 165 1.05 14.34 -16.64
CA GLU A 165 0.46 13.83 -17.86
C GLU A 165 -1.04 13.59 -17.70
N LYS A 166 -1.83 13.97 -18.71
CA LYS A 166 -3.26 13.72 -18.74
C LYS A 166 -3.56 12.23 -18.64
N CYS A 167 -4.37 11.85 -17.67
CA CYS A 167 -4.79 10.48 -17.50
C CYS A 167 -5.79 10.05 -18.58
N SER A 168 -5.81 8.77 -18.94
CA SER A 168 -6.82 8.19 -19.84
C SER A 168 -8.25 8.33 -19.31
N CYS A 169 -8.45 8.46 -17.99
CA CYS A 169 -9.75 8.76 -17.38
C CYS A 169 -10.25 10.20 -17.65
N GLY A 170 -9.44 11.05 -18.29
CA GLY A 170 -9.73 12.43 -18.63
C GLY A 170 -9.30 13.47 -17.59
N ARG A 171 -8.94 13.06 -16.36
CA ARG A 171 -8.47 13.97 -15.30
C ARG A 171 -7.10 14.54 -15.63
N THR A 172 -6.90 15.78 -15.21
CA THR A 172 -5.64 16.54 -15.37
C THR A 172 -4.90 16.76 -14.06
N HIS A 173 -5.42 16.24 -12.96
CA HIS A 173 -4.77 16.31 -11.64
C HIS A 173 -3.41 15.62 -11.68
N VAL A 174 -2.47 16.16 -10.92
CA VAL A 174 -1.17 15.52 -10.68
C VAL A 174 -1.42 14.10 -10.17
N LYS A 175 -0.68 13.15 -10.75
CA LYS A 175 -0.67 11.77 -10.30
C LYS A 175 0.60 11.46 -9.54
N MET A 176 0.48 10.66 -8.50
CA MET A 176 1.61 10.06 -7.80
C MET A 176 1.61 8.55 -8.01
N THR A 177 2.79 7.96 -8.01
CA THR A 177 2.93 6.50 -7.91
C THR A 177 2.52 6.02 -6.53
N LYS A 178 2.33 4.72 -6.37
CA LYS A 178 2.37 4.10 -5.03
C LYS A 178 3.71 4.46 -4.36
N PRO A 179 3.72 4.62 -3.03
CA PRO A 179 4.99 4.72 -2.30
C PRO A 179 5.89 3.52 -2.60
N MET A 180 7.12 3.80 -2.99
CA MET A 180 8.13 2.79 -3.33
C MET A 180 9.07 2.48 -2.15
N GLY A 181 8.71 2.91 -0.96
CA GLY A 181 9.45 2.83 0.28
C GLY A 181 9.49 4.18 0.98
N ARG A 182 10.24 4.26 2.07
CA ARG A 182 10.42 5.48 2.86
C ARG A 182 11.88 5.90 2.89
N SER A 183 12.13 7.20 2.95
CA SER A 183 13.49 7.74 3.04
C SER A 183 14.13 7.51 4.42
N ASP A 184 13.31 7.30 5.47
CA ASP A 184 13.73 7.01 6.84
C ASP A 184 13.86 5.50 7.15
N ASP A 185 13.33 4.63 6.29
CA ASP A 185 13.53 3.16 6.38
C ASP A 185 14.82 2.69 5.68
N MET A 186 15.56 3.60 5.09
CA MET A 186 16.80 3.29 4.42
C MET A 186 17.85 2.83 5.42
N LEU A 187 18.38 1.63 5.22
CA LEU A 187 19.49 1.09 5.97
C LEU A 187 20.80 1.42 5.25
N ILE A 188 21.79 1.93 5.96
CA ILE A 188 23.14 2.09 5.41
C ILE A 188 23.98 0.92 5.93
N VAL A 189 24.32 -0.02 5.04
CA VAL A 189 25.08 -1.21 5.39
C VAL A 189 26.37 -1.26 4.60
N LYS A 190 27.50 -1.18 5.30
CA LYS A 190 28.83 -1.13 4.67
C LYS A 190 28.95 -0.05 3.58
N GLY A 191 28.29 1.10 3.79
CA GLY A 191 28.30 2.22 2.83
C GLY A 191 27.34 2.06 1.63
N VAL A 192 26.50 1.04 1.63
CA VAL A 192 25.46 0.82 0.60
C VAL A 192 24.10 1.15 1.19
N ASN A 193 23.32 1.93 0.45
CA ASN A 193 21.94 2.23 0.79
C ASN A 193 21.03 1.02 0.43
N VAL A 194 20.41 0.43 1.43
CA VAL A 194 19.52 -0.72 1.29
C VAL A 194 18.13 -0.35 1.78
N PHE A 195 17.14 -0.54 0.93
CA PHE A 195 15.74 -0.32 1.30
C PHE A 195 15.06 -1.68 1.57
N PRO A 196 14.28 -1.81 2.65
CA PRO A 196 13.51 -3.02 2.93
C PRO A 196 12.68 -3.50 1.74
N SER A 197 12.07 -2.58 0.99
CA SER A 197 11.29 -2.89 -0.22
C SER A 197 12.10 -3.56 -1.35
N GLN A 198 13.41 -3.31 -1.42
CA GLN A 198 14.27 -4.00 -2.39
C GLN A 198 14.49 -5.46 -1.98
N ILE A 199 14.68 -5.69 -0.67
CA ILE A 199 14.80 -7.05 -0.12
C ILE A 199 13.50 -7.82 -0.35
N GLU A 200 12.35 -7.21 -0.05
CA GLU A 200 11.03 -7.80 -0.28
C GLU A 200 10.84 -8.21 -1.74
N THR A 201 11.16 -7.31 -2.69
CA THR A 201 11.07 -7.62 -4.12
C THR A 201 11.90 -8.85 -4.50
N VAL A 202 13.11 -8.98 -3.96
CA VAL A 202 13.96 -10.16 -4.20
C VAL A 202 13.33 -11.42 -3.62
N LEU A 203 12.80 -11.35 -2.39
CA LEU A 203 12.15 -12.50 -1.74
C LEU A 203 10.95 -13.00 -2.55
N ILE A 204 10.05 -12.10 -2.95
CA ILE A 204 8.85 -12.43 -3.75
C ILE A 204 9.25 -13.03 -5.10
N ASN A 205 10.19 -12.42 -5.82
CA ASN A 205 10.67 -12.93 -7.11
C ASN A 205 11.32 -14.32 -7.02
N GLN A 206 11.79 -14.70 -5.84
CA GLN A 206 12.33 -16.05 -5.57
C GLN A 206 11.28 -17.02 -5.02
N GLY A 207 10.00 -16.61 -4.92
CA GLY A 207 8.90 -17.44 -4.44
C GLY A 207 8.80 -17.55 -2.92
N PHE A 208 9.43 -16.63 -2.17
CA PHE A 208 9.28 -16.55 -0.71
C PHE A 208 8.07 -15.68 -0.33
N PRO A 209 7.43 -15.94 0.81
CA PRO A 209 6.36 -15.09 1.32
C PRO A 209 6.88 -13.69 1.68
N ALA A 210 5.97 -12.71 1.68
CA ALA A 210 6.28 -11.32 2.06
C ALA A 210 6.46 -11.15 3.59
N ASN A 211 6.27 -12.20 4.38
CA ASN A 211 6.50 -12.18 5.82
C ASN A 211 7.98 -12.44 6.12
N TYR A 212 8.70 -11.38 6.42
CA TYR A 212 10.13 -11.43 6.73
C TYR A 212 10.50 -10.42 7.82
N GLN A 213 11.67 -10.62 8.41
CA GLN A 213 12.28 -9.71 9.37
C GLN A 213 13.73 -9.42 8.97
N ILE A 214 14.08 -8.14 8.96
CA ILE A 214 15.46 -7.71 8.76
C ILE A 214 16.09 -7.45 10.13
N ILE A 215 17.17 -8.16 10.43
CA ILE A 215 17.97 -7.96 11.63
C ILE A 215 19.27 -7.30 11.24
N VAL A 216 19.48 -6.08 11.71
CA VAL A 216 20.75 -5.36 11.52
C VAL A 216 21.56 -5.48 12.82
N THR A 217 22.75 -6.03 12.72
CA THR A 217 23.67 -6.13 13.85
C THR A 217 24.99 -5.41 13.54
N ARG A 218 25.53 -4.73 14.52
CA ARG A 218 26.84 -4.08 14.41
C ARG A 218 27.89 -4.88 15.17
N ALA A 219 28.89 -5.37 14.48
CA ALA A 219 30.03 -6.08 15.07
C ALA A 219 31.34 -5.43 14.60
N LYS A 220 32.15 -4.93 15.54
CA LYS A 220 33.50 -4.38 15.27
C LYS A 220 33.56 -3.38 14.10
N ASN A 221 32.74 -2.34 14.09
CA ASN A 221 32.68 -1.33 13.03
C ASN A 221 32.11 -1.78 11.66
N SER A 222 31.49 -2.96 11.60
CA SER A 222 30.82 -3.45 10.39
C SER A 222 29.37 -3.81 10.70
N ASP A 223 28.46 -3.34 9.86
CA ASP A 223 27.06 -3.72 9.93
C ASP A 223 26.83 -5.02 9.13
N ASN A 224 26.07 -5.93 9.71
CA ASN A 224 25.61 -7.15 9.05
C ASN A 224 24.10 -7.14 8.96
N ILE A 225 23.58 -7.57 7.82
CA ILE A 225 22.15 -7.81 7.62
C ILE A 225 21.90 -9.31 7.64
N GLU A 226 20.91 -9.72 8.41
CA GLU A 226 20.29 -11.04 8.35
C GLU A 226 18.82 -10.86 7.99
N VAL A 227 18.36 -11.61 6.99
CA VAL A 227 16.95 -11.62 6.59
C VAL A 227 16.36 -12.95 7.02
N GLN A 228 15.42 -12.91 7.95
CA GLN A 228 14.66 -14.07 8.40
C GLN A 228 13.33 -14.09 7.65
N VAL A 229 13.02 -15.19 6.98
CA VAL A 229 11.81 -15.36 6.17
C VAL A 229 10.94 -16.43 6.80
N GLU A 230 9.64 -16.16 6.89
CA GLU A 230 8.68 -17.14 7.38
C GLU A 230 8.62 -18.34 6.44
N MET A 231 8.64 -19.53 7.03
CA MET A 231 8.44 -20.77 6.29
C MET A 231 6.96 -21.15 6.29
N THR A 232 6.33 -21.06 5.12
CA THR A 232 4.93 -21.50 5.02
C THR A 232 4.80 -23.00 5.22
N PRO A 233 3.62 -23.51 5.68
CA PRO A 233 3.37 -24.94 5.80
C PRO A 233 3.58 -25.71 4.50
N VAL A 234 3.30 -25.08 3.35
CA VAL A 234 3.52 -25.67 2.01
C VAL A 234 5.01 -25.86 1.74
N MET A 235 5.84 -24.84 2.01
CA MET A 235 7.30 -24.93 1.87
C MET A 235 7.90 -25.94 2.85
N ALA A 236 7.35 -26.05 4.06
CA ALA A 236 7.81 -26.99 5.07
C ALA A 236 7.46 -28.45 4.71
N ALA A 237 6.37 -28.67 3.98
CA ALA A 237 5.91 -29.98 3.54
C ALA A 237 6.57 -30.44 2.22
N ASP A 238 7.18 -29.53 1.47
CA ASP A 238 7.85 -29.84 0.20
C ASP A 238 9.20 -30.53 0.46
N ALA A 239 9.24 -31.84 0.24
CA ALA A 239 10.46 -32.63 0.39
C ALA A 239 11.60 -32.21 -0.58
N SER A 240 11.28 -31.48 -1.64
CA SER A 240 12.25 -30.92 -2.60
C SER A 240 12.82 -29.58 -2.19
N PHE A 241 12.23 -28.92 -1.17
CA PHE A 241 12.67 -27.62 -0.68
C PHE A 241 14.01 -27.74 0.05
N ASN A 242 15.07 -27.28 -0.58
CA ASN A 242 16.41 -27.29 -0.01
C ASN A 242 16.73 -25.90 0.59
N ARG A 243 16.73 -25.81 1.92
CA ARG A 243 17.00 -24.58 2.69
C ARG A 243 18.36 -23.96 2.35
N ASP A 244 19.39 -24.78 2.16
CA ASP A 244 20.74 -24.28 1.86
C ASP A 244 20.85 -23.75 0.44
N LEU A 245 20.11 -24.33 -0.51
CA LEU A 245 20.04 -23.86 -1.88
C LEU A 245 19.23 -22.55 -1.97
N ALA A 246 18.12 -22.45 -1.22
CA ALA A 246 17.32 -21.25 -1.12
C ALA A 246 18.12 -20.10 -0.50
N ARG A 247 18.88 -20.37 0.58
CA ARG A 247 19.77 -19.39 1.21
C ARG A 247 20.85 -18.88 0.25
N LYS A 248 21.45 -19.76 -0.57
CA LYS A 248 22.45 -19.37 -1.56
C LYS A 248 21.88 -18.49 -2.66
N LYS A 249 20.64 -18.72 -3.11
CA LYS A 249 19.97 -17.88 -4.13
C LYS A 249 19.67 -16.47 -3.67
N LEU A 250 19.48 -16.26 -2.36
CA LEU A 250 19.23 -14.93 -1.78
C LEU A 250 20.52 -14.12 -1.56
N VAL A 251 21.69 -14.74 -1.60
CA VAL A 251 22.99 -14.11 -1.32
C VAL A 251 23.78 -13.88 -2.61
N SER A 252 23.38 -14.45 -3.72
CA SER A 252 23.97 -14.27 -5.07
C SER A 252 23.34 -13.08 -5.80
#